data_1d1079c9422b67e9d997d51bd2ccdc78
#
_entry.id   1d1079c9422b67e9d997d51bd2ccdc78
#
_cell.length_a   1.000
_cell.length_b   1.000
_cell.length_c   1.000
_cell.angle_alpha   90.00
_cell.angle_beta   90.00
_cell.angle_gamma   90.00
#
_symmetry.space_group_name_H-M   'P 1'
#
loop_
_entity.id
_entity.type
_entity.pdbx_description
1 polymer ?
#
loop_
_entity_poly.entity_id
_entity_poly.type
_entity_poly.pdbx_seq_one_letter_code
_entity_poly.pdbx_strand_id
1 'polypeptide(L)'
;LDGELRAANPNLVDDPDPTHVAILAQVDPEGATASAITLVSCPQCGGILKPNVVFFGEMLPSDQMDKGLTFAAQCDVLLVVGTSVKVSTAVWIAHQAISSGADLIVINRGPCDLDHHPAVRLRIDGSASDYLEALADALGA
;
A
#
# COMPACT_ATOMS: atom_id res chain seq x y z
N LEU A 1 2.78 -12.53 -17.95
CA LEU A 1 3.11 -13.10 -16.62
C LEU A 1 1.88 -13.74 -15.97
N ASP A 2 0.73 -13.03 -15.86
CA ASP A 2 -0.48 -13.59 -15.24
C ASP A 2 -0.97 -14.85 -15.97
N GLY A 3 -1.06 -14.82 -17.30
CA GLY A 3 -1.45 -15.98 -18.11
C GLY A 3 -0.50 -17.16 -17.98
N GLU A 4 0.80 -16.93 -17.87
CA GLU A 4 1.80 -18.00 -17.69
C GLU A 4 1.72 -18.62 -16.30
N LEU A 5 1.51 -17.78 -15.27
CA LEU A 5 1.31 -18.24 -13.90
C LEU A 5 0.05 -19.11 -13.77
N ARG A 6 -1.07 -18.70 -14.38
CA ARG A 6 -2.31 -19.47 -14.42
C ARG A 6 -2.14 -20.79 -15.19
N ALA A 7 -1.43 -20.76 -16.32
CA ALA A 7 -1.15 -21.97 -17.09
C ALA A 7 -0.29 -22.98 -16.30
N ALA A 8 0.67 -22.50 -15.50
CA ALA A 8 1.48 -23.32 -14.62
C ALA A 8 0.73 -23.82 -13.39
N ASN A 9 -0.40 -23.19 -13.03
CA ASN A 9 -1.20 -23.49 -11.84
C ASN A 9 -2.70 -23.56 -12.19
N PRO A 10 -3.14 -24.58 -12.94
CA PRO A 10 -4.52 -24.66 -13.43
C PRO A 10 -5.57 -24.75 -12.31
N ASN A 11 -5.16 -25.12 -11.10
CA ASN A 11 -6.02 -25.19 -9.92
C ASN A 11 -5.99 -23.93 -9.07
N LEU A 12 -5.27 -22.89 -9.50
CA LEU A 12 -5.26 -21.62 -8.80
C LEU A 12 -6.63 -20.93 -8.98
N VAL A 13 -7.33 -20.79 -7.88
CA VAL A 13 -8.64 -20.12 -7.86
C VAL A 13 -8.40 -18.65 -7.52
N ASP A 14 -8.98 -17.74 -8.32
CA ASP A 14 -9.09 -16.35 -7.94
C ASP A 14 -10.13 -16.26 -6.81
N ASP A 15 -9.68 -16.05 -5.62
CA ASP A 15 -10.54 -15.73 -4.49
C ASP A 15 -10.46 -14.23 -4.21
N PRO A 16 -11.44 -13.45 -4.67
CA PRO A 16 -11.46 -12.01 -4.45
C PRO A 16 -11.85 -11.63 -3.02
N ASP A 17 -12.26 -12.61 -2.17
CA ASP A 17 -12.68 -12.32 -0.82
C ASP A 17 -11.46 -12.10 0.10
N PRO A 18 -11.21 -10.85 0.55
CA PRO A 18 -10.09 -10.54 1.44
C PRO A 18 -10.18 -11.25 2.78
N THR A 19 -11.36 -11.74 3.17
CA THR A 19 -11.56 -12.50 4.41
C THR A 19 -10.90 -13.87 4.31
N HIS A 20 -10.97 -14.51 3.15
CA HIS A 20 -10.31 -15.80 2.89
C HIS A 20 -8.79 -15.65 2.91
N VAL A 21 -8.26 -14.57 2.34
CA VAL A 21 -6.81 -14.29 2.39
C VAL A 21 -6.33 -14.11 3.83
N ALA A 22 -7.10 -13.40 4.65
CA ALA A 22 -6.77 -13.22 6.07
C ALA A 22 -6.85 -14.52 6.87
N ILE A 23 -7.82 -15.38 6.57
CA ILE A 23 -7.96 -16.71 7.18
C ILE A 23 -6.79 -17.61 6.76
N LEU A 24 -6.44 -17.65 5.48
CA LEU A 24 -5.31 -18.44 4.99
C LEU A 24 -3.99 -18.02 5.67
N ALA A 25 -3.76 -16.74 5.83
CA ALA A 25 -2.58 -16.23 6.53
C ALA A 25 -2.52 -16.65 8.02
N GLN A 26 -3.66 -16.93 8.65
CA GLN A 26 -3.74 -17.40 10.05
C GLN A 26 -3.63 -18.92 10.16
N VAL A 27 -4.15 -19.66 9.20
CA VAL A 27 -4.20 -21.14 9.27
C VAL A 27 -3.04 -21.83 8.55
N ASP A 28 -2.30 -21.10 7.74
CA ASP A 28 -1.12 -21.58 7.01
C ASP A 28 0.12 -20.70 7.30
N PRO A 29 0.53 -20.56 8.57
CA PRO A 29 1.66 -19.72 8.96
C PRO A 29 2.99 -20.21 8.39
N GLU A 30 3.08 -21.47 7.98
CA GLU A 30 4.27 -22.08 7.40
C GLU A 30 4.29 -21.99 5.86
N GLY A 31 3.23 -21.45 5.24
CA GLY A 31 3.14 -21.27 3.79
C GLY A 31 3.02 -22.58 3.01
N ALA A 32 2.45 -23.64 3.60
CA ALA A 32 2.28 -24.93 2.96
C ALA A 32 1.44 -24.82 1.68
N THR A 33 0.40 -23.97 1.68
CA THR A 33 -0.41 -23.69 0.51
C THR A 33 0.40 -22.95 -0.57
N ALA A 34 1.27 -22.02 -0.16
CA ALA A 34 2.16 -21.33 -1.08
C ALA A 34 3.20 -22.25 -1.71
N SER A 35 3.62 -23.31 -1.01
CA SER A 35 4.55 -24.32 -1.53
C SER A 35 3.96 -25.13 -2.68
N ALA A 36 2.63 -25.16 -2.82
CA ALA A 36 1.95 -25.85 -3.92
C ALA A 36 1.91 -25.01 -5.22
N ILE A 37 2.32 -23.75 -5.18
CA ILE A 37 2.30 -22.87 -6.35
C ILE A 37 3.58 -23.06 -7.17
N THR A 38 3.42 -23.39 -8.45
CA THR A 38 4.52 -23.43 -9.42
C THR A 38 4.86 -22.00 -9.85
N LEU A 39 6.05 -21.55 -9.48
CA LEU A 39 6.54 -20.24 -9.89
C LEU A 39 7.00 -20.24 -11.34
N VAL A 40 6.74 -19.16 -12.06
CA VAL A 40 7.26 -18.96 -13.41
C VAL A 40 8.54 -18.12 -13.37
N SER A 41 9.49 -18.48 -14.23
CA SER A 41 10.75 -17.74 -14.35
C SER A 41 10.66 -16.64 -15.39
N CYS A 42 11.56 -15.66 -15.31
CA CYS A 42 11.65 -14.60 -16.32
C CYS A 42 11.99 -15.24 -17.69
N PRO A 43 11.20 -14.96 -18.75
CA PRO A 43 11.46 -15.53 -20.08
C PRO A 43 12.73 -14.99 -20.75
N GLN A 44 13.28 -13.86 -20.25
CA GLN A 44 14.48 -13.26 -20.81
C GLN A 44 15.77 -13.78 -20.17
N CYS A 45 15.79 -14.00 -18.85
CA CYS A 45 17.01 -14.34 -18.12
C CYS A 45 16.91 -15.60 -17.26
N GLY A 46 15.73 -16.23 -17.18
CA GLY A 46 15.50 -17.40 -16.34
C GLY A 46 15.49 -17.13 -14.83
N GLY A 47 15.64 -15.86 -14.41
CA GLY A 47 15.66 -15.48 -12.99
C GLY A 47 14.28 -15.58 -12.33
N ILE A 48 14.28 -15.62 -11.01
CA ILE A 48 13.06 -15.66 -10.20
C ILE A 48 12.31 -14.34 -10.36
N LEU A 49 10.99 -14.45 -10.59
CA LEU A 49 10.09 -13.31 -10.61
C LEU A 49 9.42 -13.16 -9.24
N LYS A 50 9.33 -11.93 -8.78
CA LYS A 50 8.53 -11.56 -7.61
C LYS A 50 7.62 -10.36 -7.95
N PRO A 51 6.52 -10.17 -7.24
CA PRO A 51 5.75 -8.93 -7.36
C PRO A 51 6.64 -7.70 -7.14
N ASN A 52 6.39 -6.63 -7.89
CA ASN A 52 7.10 -5.36 -7.70
C ASN A 52 6.55 -4.62 -6.45
N VAL A 53 6.70 -5.28 -5.32
CA VAL A 53 6.28 -4.82 -3.99
C VAL A 53 7.47 -4.92 -3.06
N VAL A 54 7.62 -3.95 -2.18
CA VAL A 54 8.60 -3.99 -1.09
C VAL A 54 7.95 -4.66 0.11
N PHE A 55 8.45 -5.82 0.49
CA PHE A 55 7.96 -6.56 1.66
C PHE A 55 8.61 -6.03 2.95
N PHE A 56 8.00 -6.39 4.09
CA PHE A 56 8.60 -6.10 5.39
C PHE A 56 10.00 -6.72 5.49
N GLY A 57 10.97 -5.93 5.95
CA GLY A 57 12.38 -6.32 6.02
C GLY A 57 13.20 -6.06 4.75
N GLU A 58 12.57 -5.69 3.64
CA GLU A 58 13.28 -5.24 2.44
C GLU A 58 13.59 -3.73 2.51
N MET A 59 14.67 -3.34 1.84
CA MET A 59 15.01 -1.92 1.67
C MET A 59 14.18 -1.32 0.54
N LEU A 60 13.60 -0.16 0.80
CA LEU A 60 13.01 0.66 -0.26
C LEU A 60 14.10 1.12 -1.24
N PRO A 61 13.83 1.16 -2.55
CA PRO A 61 14.71 1.82 -3.50
C PRO A 61 14.93 3.28 -3.08
N SER A 62 16.19 3.68 -2.89
CA SER A 62 16.54 5.02 -2.36
C SER A 62 15.99 6.15 -3.22
N ASP A 63 16.02 5.98 -4.55
CA ASP A 63 15.50 6.97 -5.49
C ASP A 63 13.99 7.20 -5.35
N GLN A 64 13.23 6.18 -5.00
CA GLN A 64 11.79 6.29 -4.75
C GLN A 64 11.51 7.01 -3.43
N MET A 65 12.28 6.68 -2.40
CA MET A 65 12.16 7.36 -1.10
C MET A 65 12.54 8.83 -1.20
N ASP A 66 13.62 9.15 -1.89
CA ASP A 66 14.08 10.53 -2.11
C ASP A 66 13.04 11.36 -2.88
N LYS A 67 12.41 10.78 -3.90
CA LYS A 67 11.28 11.41 -4.61
C LYS A 67 10.10 11.66 -3.69
N GLY A 68 9.71 10.66 -2.90
CA GLY A 68 8.60 10.80 -1.93
C GLY A 68 8.84 11.91 -0.93
N LEU A 69 10.04 11.98 -0.36
CA LEU A 69 10.43 13.04 0.57
C LEU A 69 10.48 14.42 -0.11
N THR A 70 10.95 14.49 -1.36
CA THR A 70 10.98 15.74 -2.14
C THR A 70 9.56 16.26 -2.39
N PHE A 71 8.62 15.39 -2.81
CA PHE A 71 7.24 15.79 -2.99
C PHE A 71 6.59 16.21 -1.68
N ALA A 72 6.84 15.49 -0.60
CA ALA A 72 6.35 15.83 0.73
C ALA A 72 6.87 17.18 1.22
N ALA A 73 8.13 17.54 0.87
CA ALA A 73 8.72 18.82 1.21
C ALA A 73 8.13 20.01 0.43
N GLN A 74 7.48 19.77 -0.69
CA GLN A 74 6.98 20.78 -1.61
C GLN A 74 5.46 20.92 -1.62
N CYS A 75 4.73 20.02 -0.94
CA CYS A 75 3.29 20.05 -0.94
C CYS A 75 2.75 21.06 0.10
N ASP A 76 1.65 21.71 -0.23
CA ASP A 76 0.89 22.53 0.73
C ASP A 76 -0.08 21.68 1.56
N VAL A 77 -0.52 20.55 1.00
CA VAL A 77 -1.44 19.59 1.63
C VAL A 77 -0.97 18.17 1.37
N LEU A 78 -0.88 17.36 2.41
CA LEU A 78 -0.68 15.92 2.30
C LEU A 78 -1.99 15.17 2.57
N LEU A 79 -2.46 14.42 1.57
CA LEU A 79 -3.61 13.55 1.71
C LEU A 79 -3.15 12.14 2.16
N VAL A 80 -3.54 11.75 3.37
CA VAL A 80 -3.23 10.46 4.00
C VAL A 80 -4.45 9.56 3.91
N VAL A 81 -4.39 8.49 3.13
CA VAL A 81 -5.57 7.68 2.80
C VAL A 81 -5.31 6.20 3.07
N GLY A 82 -6.23 5.54 3.79
CA GLY A 82 -6.24 4.09 3.98
C GLY A 82 -5.02 3.53 4.71
N THR A 83 -4.42 4.31 5.61
CA THR A 83 -3.24 3.89 6.37
C THR A 83 -3.31 4.37 7.82
N SER A 84 -2.80 3.53 8.73
CA SER A 84 -2.61 3.90 10.15
C SER A 84 -1.31 4.67 10.40
N VAL A 85 -0.45 4.84 9.39
CA VAL A 85 0.86 5.53 9.46
C VAL A 85 1.80 4.92 10.54
N LYS A 86 1.75 3.62 10.77
CA LYS A 86 2.62 2.91 11.73
C LYS A 86 3.95 2.46 11.14
N VAL A 87 4.04 2.39 9.82
CA VAL A 87 5.27 1.97 9.13
C VAL A 87 6.21 3.16 8.99
N SER A 88 7.47 2.98 9.31
CA SER A 88 8.49 4.04 9.37
C SER A 88 8.56 4.90 8.10
N THR A 89 8.46 4.29 6.93
CA THR A 89 8.50 5.02 5.65
C THR A 89 7.32 5.97 5.47
N ALA A 90 6.11 5.56 5.85
CA ALA A 90 4.94 6.44 5.86
C ALA A 90 5.09 7.57 6.89
N VAL A 91 5.64 7.24 8.05
CA VAL A 91 5.93 8.23 9.11
C VAL A 91 6.92 9.29 8.61
N TRP A 92 8.00 8.91 7.93
CA TRP A 92 9.01 9.85 7.43
C TRP A 92 8.42 10.81 6.38
N ILE A 93 7.62 10.31 5.44
CA ILE A 93 6.96 11.15 4.44
C ILE A 93 6.00 12.15 5.11
N ALA A 94 5.19 11.68 6.05
CA ALA A 94 4.26 12.55 6.78
C ALA A 94 5.02 13.62 7.60
N HIS A 95 6.08 13.24 8.31
CA HIS A 95 6.91 14.18 9.05
C HIS A 95 7.62 15.20 8.15
N GLN A 96 8.08 14.79 6.97
CA GLN A 96 8.68 15.71 6.01
C GLN A 96 7.68 16.77 5.57
N ALA A 97 6.46 16.39 5.20
CA ALA A 97 5.39 17.31 4.83
C ALA A 97 5.06 18.29 5.97
N ILE A 98 4.86 17.75 7.18
CA ILE A 98 4.58 18.54 8.39
C ILE A 98 5.70 19.55 8.66
N SER A 99 6.95 19.10 8.60
CA SER A 99 8.12 19.97 8.86
C SER A 99 8.27 21.07 7.81
N SER A 100 7.73 20.86 6.62
CA SER A 100 7.71 21.85 5.53
C SER A 100 6.47 22.76 5.59
N GLY A 101 5.59 22.56 6.57
CA GLY A 101 4.41 23.42 6.81
C GLY A 101 3.13 22.96 6.11
N ALA A 102 3.09 21.77 5.57
CA ALA A 102 1.90 21.24 4.93
C ALA A 102 0.77 20.97 5.93
N ASP A 103 -0.45 21.23 5.52
CA ASP A 103 -1.66 20.76 6.20
C ASP A 103 -1.93 19.30 5.85
N LEU A 104 -2.54 18.54 6.79
CA LEU A 104 -2.87 17.13 6.56
C LEU A 104 -4.38 16.94 6.48
N ILE A 105 -4.79 16.09 5.54
CA ILE A 105 -6.13 15.53 5.45
C ILE A 105 -6.01 14.02 5.62
N VAL A 106 -6.70 13.43 6.59
CA VAL A 106 -6.63 12.00 6.89
C VAL A 106 -7.97 11.35 6.61
N ILE A 107 -7.99 10.36 5.71
CA ILE A 107 -9.15 9.51 5.40
C ILE A 107 -8.77 8.06 5.73
N ASN A 108 -9.26 7.53 6.83
CA ASN A 108 -8.94 6.17 7.26
C ASN A 108 -10.04 5.58 8.12
N ARG A 109 -10.29 4.27 8.00
CA ARG A 109 -11.14 3.54 8.94
C ARG A 109 -10.34 3.21 10.19
N GLY A 110 -10.85 3.62 11.35
CA GLY A 110 -10.18 3.42 12.63
C GLY A 110 -8.97 4.32 12.84
N PRO A 111 -8.17 4.06 13.87
CA PRO A 111 -7.15 4.99 14.35
C PRO A 111 -5.98 5.13 13.37
N CYS A 112 -5.43 6.35 13.32
CA CYS A 112 -4.20 6.71 12.63
C CYS A 112 -3.27 7.42 13.62
N ASP A 113 -1.98 7.17 13.55
CA ASP A 113 -1.00 7.76 14.48
C ASP A 113 -0.89 9.30 14.34
N LEU A 114 -1.46 9.85 13.28
CA LEU A 114 -1.53 11.31 13.06
C LEU A 114 -2.83 11.96 13.58
N ASP A 115 -3.82 11.20 14.06
CA ASP A 115 -5.18 11.70 14.37
C ASP A 115 -5.21 12.94 15.28
N HIS A 116 -4.23 13.07 16.18
CA HIS A 116 -4.15 14.18 17.12
C HIS A 116 -3.07 15.21 16.79
N HIS A 117 -2.44 15.10 15.61
CA HIS A 117 -1.40 16.02 15.21
C HIS A 117 -2.00 17.40 14.81
N PRO A 118 -1.43 18.53 15.27
CA PRO A 118 -1.98 19.87 14.99
C PRO A 118 -2.07 20.24 13.51
N ALA A 119 -1.27 19.61 12.65
CA ALA A 119 -1.32 19.80 11.20
C ALA A 119 -2.53 19.12 10.54
N VAL A 120 -3.23 18.21 11.23
CA VAL A 120 -4.44 17.58 10.69
C VAL A 120 -5.60 18.58 10.70
N ARG A 121 -5.98 19.04 9.51
CA ARG A 121 -7.09 19.99 9.32
C ARG A 121 -8.42 19.29 9.12
N LEU A 122 -8.39 18.08 8.56
CA LEU A 122 -9.60 17.30 8.34
C LEU A 122 -9.31 15.84 8.62
N ARG A 123 -10.16 15.22 9.44
CA ARG A 123 -10.14 13.79 9.75
C ARG A 123 -11.48 13.19 9.34
N ILE A 124 -11.43 12.20 8.45
CA ILE A 124 -12.58 11.45 7.99
C ILE A 124 -12.42 9.99 8.42
N ASP A 125 -13.35 9.48 9.22
CA ASP A 125 -13.43 8.06 9.55
C ASP A 125 -14.36 7.37 8.53
N GLY A 126 -13.75 6.75 7.52
CA GLY A 126 -14.53 6.14 6.44
C GLY A 126 -13.70 5.39 5.40
N SER A 127 -14.40 4.88 4.40
CA SER A 127 -13.80 4.14 3.30
C SER A 127 -12.99 5.06 2.40
N ALA A 128 -11.72 4.69 2.17
CA ALA A 128 -10.85 5.41 1.25
C ALA A 128 -11.45 5.49 -0.16
N SER A 129 -11.98 4.38 -0.66
CA SER A 129 -12.57 4.31 -2.01
C SER A 129 -13.74 5.26 -2.16
N ASP A 130 -14.71 5.23 -1.24
CA ASP A 130 -15.92 6.03 -1.33
C ASP A 130 -15.62 7.54 -1.34
N TYR A 131 -14.67 7.97 -0.50
CA TYR A 131 -14.28 9.37 -0.42
C TYR A 131 -13.41 9.81 -1.59
N LEU A 132 -12.54 8.94 -2.13
CA LEU A 132 -11.75 9.27 -3.31
C LEU A 132 -12.61 9.34 -4.57
N GLU A 133 -13.59 8.46 -4.73
CA GLU A 133 -14.58 8.52 -5.81
C GLU A 133 -15.38 9.82 -5.74
N ALA A 134 -15.93 10.14 -4.56
CA ALA A 134 -16.67 11.40 -4.38
C ALA A 134 -15.81 12.64 -4.64
N LEU A 135 -14.52 12.60 -4.28
CA LEU A 135 -13.59 13.68 -4.57
C LEU A 135 -13.30 13.80 -6.06
N ALA A 136 -13.09 12.68 -6.75
CA ALA A 136 -12.88 12.66 -8.20
C ALA A 136 -14.10 13.22 -8.94
N ASP A 137 -15.29 12.79 -8.59
CA ASP A 137 -16.55 13.32 -9.14
C ASP A 137 -16.70 14.83 -8.94
N ALA A 138 -16.38 15.31 -7.75
CA ALA A 138 -16.45 16.74 -7.40
C ALA A 138 -15.43 17.58 -8.19
N LEU A 139 -14.29 17.00 -8.55
CA LEU A 139 -13.25 17.66 -9.36
C LEU A 139 -13.47 17.51 -10.87
N GLY A 140 -14.44 16.70 -11.29
CA GLY A 140 -14.73 16.43 -12.70
C GLY A 140 -13.68 15.54 -13.38
N ALA A 141 -13.05 14.65 -12.62
CA ALA A 141 -11.99 13.74 -13.09
C ALA A 141 -12.56 12.40 -13.56
#